data_f46cf03288c0fd58f2b154d38ea86c08
#
_entry.id   f46cf03288c0fd58f2b154d38ea86c08
#
_cell.length_a   1.000
_cell.length_b   1.000
_cell.length_c   1.000
_cell.angle_alpha   90.00
_cell.angle_beta   90.00
_cell.angle_gamma   90.00
#
_symmetry.space_group_name_H-M   'P 1'
#
loop_
_entity.id
_entity.type
_entity.pdbx_description
1 polymer ?
#
loop_
_entity_poly.entity_id
_entity_poly.type
_entity_poly.pdbx_seq_one_letter_code
_entity_poly.pdbx_strand_id
1 'polypeptide(L)'
;MATAKEVADSMYARDRASQWLGLKIIDVRSGYAQLTMEVKPHMANGHDLGHGGLTFALADSAFAFACNSYNINAVAAACSIEFLAPTRVGDLLTATAQEQALAGRNGVYDVRVTNQ
;
A
#
# COMPACT_ATOMS: atom_id res chain seq x y z
N MET A 1 8.28 -15.28 -18.32
CA MET A 1 7.42 -14.16 -17.93
C MET A 1 7.48 -13.93 -16.43
N ALA A 2 7.58 -12.69 -15.99
CA ALA A 2 7.71 -12.37 -14.58
C ALA A 2 6.41 -12.64 -13.82
N THR A 3 6.52 -13.22 -12.63
CA THR A 3 5.38 -13.41 -11.73
C THR A 3 5.04 -12.08 -11.04
N ALA A 4 3.84 -11.97 -10.45
CA ALA A 4 3.45 -10.80 -9.68
C ALA A 4 4.44 -10.54 -8.53
N LYS A 5 4.92 -11.59 -7.86
CA LYS A 5 5.89 -11.47 -6.79
C LYS A 5 7.23 -10.94 -7.30
N GLU A 6 7.71 -11.42 -8.43
CA GLU A 6 8.97 -10.95 -9.01
C GLU A 6 8.87 -9.47 -9.39
N VAL A 7 7.74 -9.04 -9.96
CA VAL A 7 7.50 -7.64 -10.28
C VAL A 7 7.51 -6.80 -9.00
N ALA A 8 6.81 -7.24 -7.96
CA ALA A 8 6.76 -6.53 -6.68
C ALA A 8 8.14 -6.43 -6.04
N ASP A 9 8.90 -7.51 -6.01
CA ASP A 9 10.24 -7.52 -5.44
C ASP A 9 11.17 -6.55 -6.19
N SER A 10 11.07 -6.50 -7.52
CA SER A 10 11.85 -5.57 -8.34
C SER A 10 11.47 -4.12 -8.06
N MET A 11 10.17 -3.82 -7.93
CA MET A 11 9.71 -2.48 -7.59
C MET A 11 10.18 -2.08 -6.19
N TYR A 12 10.02 -2.98 -5.21
CA TYR A 12 10.40 -2.71 -3.83
C TYR A 12 11.90 -2.42 -3.70
N ALA A 13 12.73 -3.12 -4.45
CA ALA A 13 14.18 -2.90 -4.42
C ALA A 13 14.58 -1.48 -4.81
N ARG A 14 13.74 -0.76 -5.55
CA ARG A 14 13.97 0.63 -5.97
C ARG A 14 13.09 1.62 -5.24
N ASP A 15 12.20 1.16 -4.38
CA ASP A 15 11.22 1.99 -3.67
C ASP A 15 11.80 2.41 -2.31
N ARG A 16 12.56 3.50 -2.33
CA ARG A 16 13.23 4.00 -1.12
C ARG A 16 12.24 4.44 -0.05
N ALA A 17 11.11 5.01 -0.44
CA ALA A 17 10.10 5.49 0.50
C ALA A 17 9.47 4.33 1.26
N SER A 18 9.05 3.28 0.57
CA SER A 18 8.48 2.09 1.21
C SER A 18 9.49 1.40 2.13
N GLN A 19 10.75 1.33 1.69
CA GLN A 19 11.83 0.77 2.54
C GLN A 19 12.04 1.62 3.78
N TRP A 20 12.07 2.95 3.64
CA TRP A 20 12.26 3.86 4.77
C TRP A 20 11.12 3.76 5.77
N LEU A 21 9.90 3.58 5.31
CA LEU A 21 8.74 3.38 6.18
C LEU A 21 8.68 1.99 6.80
N GLY A 22 9.54 1.08 6.35
CA GLY A 22 9.59 -0.28 6.87
C GLY A 22 8.44 -1.14 6.40
N LEU A 23 7.88 -0.86 5.22
CA LEU A 23 6.80 -1.66 4.69
C LEU A 23 7.29 -3.07 4.37
N LYS A 24 6.43 -4.05 4.62
CA LYS A 24 6.72 -5.45 4.29
C LYS A 24 5.65 -5.98 3.36
N ILE A 25 6.09 -6.60 2.27
CA ILE A 25 5.19 -7.26 1.34
C ILE A 25 4.84 -8.62 1.91
N ILE A 26 3.55 -8.85 2.16
CA ILE A 26 3.06 -10.12 2.71
C ILE A 26 2.62 -11.05 1.59
N ASP A 27 1.88 -10.54 0.59
CA ASP A 27 1.38 -11.34 -0.51
C ASP A 27 1.13 -10.42 -1.72
N VAL A 28 1.46 -10.91 -2.91
CA VAL A 28 1.16 -10.21 -4.16
C VAL A 28 0.70 -11.23 -5.19
N ARG A 29 -0.42 -10.95 -5.81
CA ARG A 29 -0.99 -11.76 -6.89
C ARG A 29 -1.52 -10.81 -7.96
N SER A 30 -1.98 -11.34 -9.06
CA SER A 30 -2.56 -10.50 -10.12
C SER A 30 -3.72 -9.67 -9.57
N GLY A 31 -3.58 -8.35 -9.62
CA GLY A 31 -4.60 -7.40 -9.14
C GLY A 31 -4.76 -7.33 -7.62
N TYR A 32 -3.79 -7.84 -6.85
CA TYR A 32 -3.89 -7.92 -5.39
C TYR A 32 -2.54 -7.70 -4.74
N ALA A 33 -2.52 -6.97 -3.64
CA ALA A 33 -1.32 -6.87 -2.82
C ALA A 33 -1.70 -6.65 -1.36
N GLN A 34 -0.94 -7.26 -0.45
CA GLN A 34 -1.08 -7.06 0.98
C GLN A 34 0.27 -6.69 1.57
N LEU A 35 0.31 -5.56 2.27
CA LEU A 35 1.52 -5.03 2.91
C LEU A 35 1.23 -4.69 4.35
N THR A 36 2.29 -4.67 5.17
CA THR A 36 2.19 -4.21 6.56
C THR A 36 3.13 -3.06 6.82
N MET A 37 2.79 -2.25 7.83
CA MET A 37 3.64 -1.18 8.36
C MET A 37 3.41 -1.07 9.86
N GLU A 38 4.50 -1.07 10.62
CA GLU A 38 4.44 -0.74 12.03
C GLU A 38 4.42 0.78 12.19
N VAL A 39 3.50 1.29 13.01
CA VAL A 39 3.45 2.73 13.33
C VAL A 39 4.50 3.01 14.39
N LYS A 40 5.61 3.61 13.99
CA LYS A 40 6.75 3.92 14.85
C LYS A 40 6.59 5.28 15.51
N PRO A 41 7.33 5.58 16.60
CA PRO A 41 7.18 6.86 17.32
C PRO A 41 7.32 8.10 16.43
N HIS A 42 8.23 8.10 15.46
CA HIS A 42 8.43 9.23 14.57
C HIS A 42 7.32 9.41 13.52
N MET A 43 6.38 8.48 13.47
CA MET A 43 5.21 8.54 12.58
C MET A 43 3.99 9.15 13.27
N ALA A 44 4.11 9.56 14.53
CA ALA A 44 3.02 10.19 15.24
C ALA A 44 2.85 11.65 14.80
N ASN A 45 1.58 12.09 14.75
CA ASN A 45 1.26 13.51 14.51
C ASN A 45 1.27 14.28 15.83
N GLY A 46 0.88 15.56 15.79
CA GLY A 46 0.84 16.42 16.97
C GLY A 46 -0.18 16.02 18.04
N HIS A 47 -1.06 15.07 17.75
CA HIS A 47 -2.03 14.51 18.71
C HIS A 47 -1.58 13.16 19.28
N ASP A 48 -0.34 12.75 19.04
CA ASP A 48 0.20 11.43 19.42
C ASP A 48 -0.55 10.26 18.75
N LEU A 49 -1.13 10.51 17.60
CA LEU A 49 -1.77 9.49 16.78
C LEU A 49 -0.92 9.25 15.54
N GLY A 50 -1.05 8.08 14.93
CA GLY A 50 -0.39 7.81 13.67
C GLY A 50 -0.79 8.84 12.63
N HIS A 51 0.20 9.40 11.92
CA HIS A 51 -0.05 10.43 10.92
C HIS A 51 -0.80 9.83 9.72
N GLY A 52 -1.95 10.42 9.37
CA GLY A 52 -2.79 9.92 8.28
C GLY A 52 -2.09 9.86 6.93
N GLY A 53 -1.19 10.81 6.67
CA GLY A 53 -0.40 10.80 5.43
C GLY A 53 0.48 9.56 5.31
N LEU A 54 0.96 9.00 6.42
CA LEU A 54 1.77 7.79 6.40
C LEU A 54 0.92 6.53 6.26
N THR A 55 -0.29 6.53 6.84
CA THR A 55 -1.28 5.49 6.57
C THR A 55 -1.63 5.46 5.09
N PHE A 56 -1.82 6.64 4.50
CA PHE A 56 -2.07 6.74 3.05
C PHE A 56 -0.88 6.24 2.24
N ALA A 57 0.35 6.54 2.67
CA ALA A 57 1.55 6.06 1.97
C ALA A 57 1.59 4.53 1.92
N LEU A 58 1.24 3.86 3.03
CA LEU A 58 1.11 2.41 3.05
C LEU A 58 0.06 1.92 2.04
N ALA A 59 -1.12 2.54 2.04
CA ALA A 59 -2.19 2.19 1.12
C ALA A 59 -1.78 2.41 -0.33
N ASP A 60 -1.08 3.51 -0.61
CA ASP A 60 -0.61 3.85 -1.95
C ASP A 60 0.42 2.83 -2.45
N SER A 61 1.32 2.38 -1.59
CA SER A 61 2.28 1.34 -1.97
C SER A 61 1.59 0.01 -2.26
N ALA A 62 0.61 -0.38 -1.44
CA ALA A 62 -0.17 -1.60 -1.68
C ALA A 62 -0.89 -1.52 -3.02
N PHE A 63 -1.51 -0.38 -3.32
CA PHE A 63 -2.14 -0.12 -4.60
C PHE A 63 -1.14 -0.23 -5.76
N ALA A 64 0.04 0.37 -5.60
CA ALA A 64 1.06 0.35 -6.65
C ALA A 64 1.50 -1.08 -6.98
N PHE A 65 1.75 -1.90 -5.97
CA PHE A 65 2.13 -3.30 -6.20
C PHE A 65 1.00 -4.10 -6.84
N ALA A 66 -0.25 -3.83 -6.46
CA ALA A 66 -1.39 -4.51 -7.04
C ALA A 66 -1.61 -4.14 -8.51
N CYS A 67 -1.60 -2.85 -8.84
CA CYS A 67 -1.89 -2.42 -10.21
C CYS A 67 -0.74 -2.69 -11.18
N ASN A 68 0.49 -2.82 -10.69
CA ASN A 68 1.65 -3.19 -11.51
C ASN A 68 1.90 -4.71 -11.55
N SER A 69 1.08 -5.49 -10.87
CA SER A 69 1.27 -6.94 -10.74
C SER A 69 1.22 -7.67 -12.08
N TYR A 70 0.62 -7.06 -13.09
CA TYR A 70 0.56 -7.62 -14.45
C TYR A 70 1.81 -7.33 -15.26
N ASN A 71 2.84 -6.74 -14.65
CA ASN A 71 4.06 -6.30 -15.32
C ASN A 71 3.79 -5.25 -16.40
N ILE A 72 2.83 -4.38 -16.12
CA ILE A 72 2.47 -3.23 -16.96
C ILE A 72 2.62 -1.99 -16.10
N ASN A 73 3.38 -0.99 -16.57
CA ASN A 73 3.57 0.25 -15.84
C ASN A 73 2.24 0.96 -15.65
N ALA A 74 1.86 1.17 -14.39
CA ALA A 74 0.63 1.85 -14.03
C ALA A 74 0.91 2.83 -12.90
N VAL A 75 0.22 3.96 -12.92
CA VAL A 75 0.32 5.01 -11.91
C VAL A 75 -1.07 5.45 -11.51
N ALA A 76 -1.17 6.01 -10.30
CA ALA A 76 -2.43 6.54 -9.81
C ALA A 76 -2.85 7.77 -10.61
N ALA A 77 -4.12 7.81 -11.00
CA ALA A 77 -4.72 8.97 -11.63
C ALA A 77 -5.53 9.79 -10.63
N ALA A 78 -6.22 9.11 -9.72
CA ALA A 78 -7.04 9.77 -8.69
C ALA A 78 -7.19 8.83 -7.50
N CYS A 79 -7.29 9.41 -6.31
CA CYS A 79 -7.50 8.65 -5.07
C CYS A 79 -8.47 9.41 -4.18
N SER A 80 -9.22 8.67 -3.38
CA SER A 80 -9.95 9.22 -2.24
C SER A 80 -9.66 8.35 -1.03
N ILE A 81 -9.73 8.94 0.16
CA ILE A 81 -9.44 8.20 1.39
C ILE A 81 -10.40 8.64 2.48
N GLU A 82 -10.83 7.69 3.29
CA GLU A 82 -11.63 7.93 4.46
C GLU A 82 -10.95 7.34 5.68
N PHE A 83 -10.73 8.16 6.70
CA PHE A 83 -10.10 7.75 7.95
C PHE A 83 -11.21 7.47 8.95
N LEU A 84 -11.56 6.21 9.14
CA LEU A 84 -12.69 5.80 9.99
C LEU A 84 -12.29 5.70 11.45
N ALA A 85 -11.02 5.42 11.73
CA ALA A 85 -10.50 5.29 13.09
C ALA A 85 -9.04 5.73 13.11
N PRO A 86 -8.55 6.27 14.25
CA PRO A 86 -7.15 6.65 14.35
C PRO A 86 -6.24 5.43 14.46
N THR A 87 -5.00 5.60 14.04
CA THR A 87 -3.94 4.63 14.33
C THR A 87 -3.08 5.13 15.48
N ARG A 88 -2.38 4.23 16.15
CA ARG A 88 -1.58 4.56 17.33
C ARG A 88 -0.17 4.01 17.16
N VAL A 89 0.79 4.68 17.79
CA VAL A 89 2.17 4.18 17.86
C VAL A 89 2.15 2.77 18.43
N GLY A 90 2.84 1.86 17.75
CA GLY A 90 2.87 0.44 18.10
C GLY A 90 1.88 -0.41 17.33
N ASP A 91 0.90 0.19 16.64
CA ASP A 91 -0.02 -0.58 15.79
C ASP A 91 0.74 -1.21 14.62
N LEU A 92 0.32 -2.42 14.27
CA LEU A 92 0.72 -3.04 13.01
C LEU A 92 -0.43 -2.86 12.03
N LEU A 93 -0.22 -2.05 11.02
CA LEU A 93 -1.23 -1.80 9.99
C LEU A 93 -1.06 -2.77 8.84
N THR A 94 -2.17 -3.28 8.34
CA THR A 94 -2.20 -4.13 7.16
C THR A 94 -3.03 -3.45 6.09
N ALA A 95 -2.42 -3.20 4.93
CA ALA A 95 -3.12 -2.67 3.75
C ALA A 95 -3.34 -3.79 2.76
N THR A 96 -4.59 -3.95 2.33
CA THR A 96 -4.97 -4.95 1.33
C THR A 96 -5.57 -4.23 0.15
N ALA A 97 -4.90 -4.29 -0.99
CA ALA A 97 -5.34 -3.70 -2.25
C ALA A 97 -5.96 -4.79 -3.12
N GLN A 98 -7.15 -4.51 -3.64
CA GLN A 98 -7.89 -5.46 -4.46
C GLN A 98 -8.46 -4.77 -5.67
N GLU A 99 -8.17 -5.31 -6.85
CA GLU A 99 -8.75 -4.86 -8.11
C GLU A 99 -10.27 -5.02 -8.08
N GLN A 100 -10.98 -3.98 -8.51
CA GLN A 100 -12.43 -4.00 -8.62
C GLN A 100 -12.90 -4.06 -10.08
N ALA A 101 -12.19 -3.35 -10.97
CA ALA A 101 -12.57 -3.31 -12.38
C ALA A 101 -11.36 -2.93 -13.23
N LEU A 102 -11.30 -3.48 -14.42
CA LEU A 102 -10.39 -3.05 -15.48
C LEU A 102 -11.22 -2.68 -16.69
N ALA A 103 -10.92 -1.52 -17.28
CA ALA A 103 -11.60 -1.04 -18.50
C ALA A 103 -10.55 -0.38 -19.39
N GLY A 104 -10.06 -1.11 -20.39
CA GLY A 104 -9.01 -0.63 -21.28
C GLY A 104 -7.73 -0.36 -20.49
N ARG A 105 -7.27 0.89 -20.52
CA ARG A 105 -6.05 1.33 -19.82
C ARG A 105 -6.33 1.84 -18.40
N ASN A 106 -7.58 1.76 -17.95
CA ASN A 106 -7.96 2.24 -16.62
C ASN A 106 -8.36 1.08 -15.73
N GLY A 107 -8.05 1.22 -14.45
CA GLY A 107 -8.44 0.25 -13.44
C GLY A 107 -8.91 0.96 -12.17
N VAL A 108 -9.76 0.28 -11.41
CA VAL A 108 -10.25 0.75 -10.13
C VAL A 108 -9.87 -0.28 -9.07
N TYR A 109 -9.30 0.20 -7.98
CA TYR A 109 -8.85 -0.63 -6.88
C TYR A 109 -9.40 -0.09 -5.56
N ASP A 110 -9.79 -0.99 -4.68
CA ASP A 110 -10.07 -0.64 -3.29
C ASP A 110 -8.88 -1.06 -2.43
N VAL A 111 -8.54 -0.22 -1.47
CA VAL A 111 -7.50 -0.53 -0.47
C VAL A 111 -8.12 -0.37 0.91
N ARG A 112 -8.04 -1.43 1.70
CA ARG A 112 -8.47 -1.39 3.09
C ARG A 112 -7.25 -1.47 3.99
N VAL A 113 -7.19 -0.55 4.98
CA VAL A 113 -6.12 -0.56 5.98
C VAL A 113 -6.76 -0.86 7.33
N THR A 114 -6.23 -1.87 8.01
CA THR A 114 -6.72 -2.29 9.33
C THR A 114 -5.53 -2.39 10.29
N ASN A 115 -5.82 -2.31 11.59
CA ASN A 115 -4.81 -2.65 12.61
C ASN A 115 -5.05 -4.08 13.10
N GLN A 116 -4.30 -4.50 14.13
CA GLN A 116 -4.44 -5.84 14.73
C GLN A 116 -5.73 -6.03 15.52
#